data_7445d689723224e9b9e5bbfc84c83ac3
#
_entry.id   7445d689723224e9b9e5bbfc84c83ac3
#
_cell.length_a   1.000
_cell.length_b   1.000
_cell.length_c   1.000
_cell.angle_alpha   90.00
_cell.angle_beta   90.00
_cell.angle_gamma   90.00
#
_symmetry.space_group_name_H-M   'P 1'
#
loop_
_entity.id
_entity.type
_entity.pdbx_description
1 polymer ?
#
loop_
_entity_poly.entity_id
_entity_poly.type
_entity_poly.pdbx_seq_one_letter_code
_entity_poly.pdbx_strand_id
1 'polypeptide(L)'
;MQIRVYYEDTDVGGVVYHSNYLNYCERARSEAFYAKGMTPVLEGGHFVARKIIGDFFASAKLGDILSIKSELIKMKAASFILKQSVYKGDEKLFELEIVLAYITFEGKPQKVDPETKQLLLSLFE
;
A
#
# COMPACT_ATOMS: atom_id res chain seq x y z
N MET A 1 4.83 3.43 -9.05
CA MET A 1 6.03 3.64 -8.22
C MET A 1 7.03 2.54 -8.48
N GLN A 2 8.31 2.88 -8.59
CA GLN A 2 9.39 1.90 -8.74
C GLN A 2 10.35 1.97 -7.55
N ILE A 3 10.87 0.83 -7.16
CA ILE A 3 11.86 0.71 -6.10
C ILE A 3 12.96 -0.27 -6.51
N ARG A 4 14.12 -0.12 -5.90
CA ARG A 4 15.21 -1.10 -6.03
C ARG A 4 15.30 -1.92 -4.75
N VAL A 5 15.58 -3.20 -4.90
CA VAL A 5 15.83 -4.10 -3.76
C VAL A 5 17.27 -3.90 -3.28
N TYR A 6 17.44 -3.51 -2.03
CA TYR A 6 18.74 -3.31 -1.41
C TYR A 6 19.11 -4.48 -0.50
N TYR A 7 20.36 -4.50 -0.06
CA TYR A 7 20.89 -5.51 0.84
C TYR A 7 20.02 -5.68 2.09
N GLU A 8 19.57 -4.57 2.69
CA GLU A 8 18.75 -4.58 3.89
C GLU A 8 17.38 -5.22 3.70
N ASP A 9 16.93 -5.37 2.44
CA ASP A 9 15.61 -5.94 2.13
C ASP A 9 15.62 -7.46 2.03
N THR A 10 16.81 -8.08 1.97
CA THR A 10 16.95 -9.50 1.67
C THR A 10 17.19 -10.34 2.93
N ASP A 11 16.82 -11.62 2.84
CA ASP A 11 17.09 -12.61 3.87
C ASP A 11 18.33 -13.46 3.55
N VAL A 12 18.61 -14.47 4.37
CA VAL A 12 19.77 -15.33 4.18
C VAL A 12 19.73 -16.14 2.87
N GLY A 13 18.55 -16.27 2.28
CA GLY A 13 18.39 -16.94 0.98
C GLY A 13 18.65 -16.04 -0.22
N GLY A 14 18.97 -14.75 0.00
CA GLY A 14 19.25 -13.81 -1.08
C GLY A 14 18.00 -13.27 -1.76
N VAL A 15 16.83 -13.50 -1.22
CA VAL A 15 15.55 -13.00 -1.74
C VAL A 15 14.95 -12.00 -0.78
N VAL A 16 14.03 -11.17 -1.27
CA VAL A 16 13.34 -10.18 -0.44
C VAL A 16 12.62 -10.89 0.71
N TYR A 17 12.89 -10.43 1.92
CA TYR A 17 12.23 -10.95 3.11
C TYR A 17 10.73 -10.66 3.03
N HIS A 18 9.91 -11.66 3.32
CA HIS A 18 8.46 -11.61 3.00
C HIS A 18 7.74 -10.38 3.53
N SER A 19 8.08 -9.88 4.74
CA SER A 19 7.41 -8.70 5.29
C SER A 19 7.74 -7.41 4.54
N ASN A 20 8.83 -7.38 3.79
CA ASN A 20 9.22 -6.19 3.03
C ASN A 20 8.28 -5.88 1.87
N TYR A 21 7.56 -6.88 1.35
CA TYR A 21 6.52 -6.61 0.36
C TYR A 21 5.41 -5.73 0.93
N LEU A 22 5.08 -5.90 2.21
CA LEU A 22 4.12 -5.03 2.91
C LEU A 22 4.65 -3.61 3.03
N ASN A 23 5.95 -3.47 3.33
CA ASN A 23 6.61 -2.16 3.40
C ASN A 23 6.61 -1.47 2.04
N TYR A 24 6.89 -2.20 0.96
CA TYR A 24 6.85 -1.65 -0.39
C TYR A 24 5.46 -1.15 -0.76
N CYS A 25 4.44 -1.91 -0.42
CA CYS A 25 3.06 -1.51 -0.68
C CYS A 25 2.66 -0.29 0.16
N GLU A 26 3.12 -0.21 1.41
CA GLU A 26 2.88 0.97 2.25
C GLU A 26 3.53 2.21 1.65
N ARG A 27 4.78 2.09 1.20
CA ARG A 27 5.47 3.22 0.54
C ARG A 27 4.71 3.68 -0.70
N ALA A 28 4.20 2.76 -1.50
CA ALA A 28 3.42 3.11 -2.68
C ALA A 28 2.15 3.88 -2.33
N ARG A 29 1.46 3.46 -1.25
CA ARG A 29 0.28 4.20 -0.77
C ARG A 29 0.67 5.61 -0.31
N SER A 30 1.74 5.73 0.45
CA SER A 30 2.21 7.02 0.95
C SER A 30 2.64 7.94 -0.18
N GLU A 31 3.36 7.40 -1.16
CA GLU A 31 3.81 8.19 -2.32
C GLU A 31 2.65 8.76 -3.13
N ALA A 32 1.51 8.07 -3.17
CA ALA A 32 0.32 8.61 -3.83
C ALA A 32 -0.13 9.93 -3.21
N PHE A 33 -0.05 10.05 -1.88
CA PHE A 33 -0.33 11.31 -1.18
C PHE A 33 0.75 12.35 -1.44
N TYR A 34 2.02 11.97 -1.33
CA TYR A 34 3.13 12.90 -1.54
C TYR A 34 3.13 13.48 -2.95
N ALA A 35 2.74 12.70 -3.95
CA ALA A 35 2.66 13.17 -5.33
C ALA A 35 1.65 14.31 -5.50
N LYS A 36 0.70 14.46 -4.58
CA LYS A 36 -0.27 15.56 -4.55
C LYS A 36 0.09 16.65 -3.54
N GLY A 37 1.31 16.62 -3.01
CA GLY A 37 1.75 17.59 -2.02
C GLY A 37 1.13 17.38 -0.65
N MET A 38 0.63 16.17 -0.38
CA MET A 38 -0.03 15.81 0.87
C MET A 38 0.76 14.73 1.60
N THR A 39 0.33 14.38 2.81
CA THR A 39 0.83 13.23 3.56
C THR A 39 -0.34 12.29 3.84
N PRO A 40 -0.07 11.02 4.22
CA PRO A 40 -1.14 10.10 4.60
C PRO A 40 -1.86 10.48 5.91
N VAL A 41 -1.34 11.47 6.61
CA VAL A 41 -1.98 12.01 7.82
C VAL A 41 -2.86 13.18 7.40
N LEU A 42 -4.17 13.01 7.50
CA LEU A 42 -5.14 14.01 7.09
C LEU A 42 -5.53 14.90 8.29
N GLU A 43 -6.24 15.99 8.02
CA GLU A 43 -6.68 16.91 9.07
C GLU A 43 -7.56 16.21 10.11
N GLY A 44 -8.47 15.35 9.64
CA GLY A 44 -9.45 14.69 10.50
C GLY A 44 -9.03 13.33 11.04
N GLY A 45 -7.90 12.77 10.59
CA GLY A 45 -7.49 11.44 11.01
C GLY A 45 -6.51 10.79 10.05
N HIS A 46 -6.36 9.48 10.19
CA HIS A 46 -5.46 8.69 9.34
C HIS A 46 -6.01 7.28 9.16
N PHE A 47 -5.29 6.46 8.39
CA PHE A 47 -5.74 5.11 8.05
C PHE A 47 -4.83 4.07 8.70
N VAL A 48 -5.44 2.99 9.19
CA VAL A 48 -4.71 1.85 9.74
C VAL A 48 -5.08 0.58 9.00
N ALA A 49 -4.12 -0.30 8.82
CA ALA A 49 -4.36 -1.61 8.23
C ALA A 49 -5.16 -2.46 9.22
N ARG A 50 -6.35 -2.89 8.80
CA ARG A 50 -7.21 -3.75 9.63
C ARG A 50 -7.14 -5.21 9.19
N LYS A 51 -6.93 -5.46 7.90
CA LYS A 51 -6.86 -6.81 7.35
C LYS A 51 -5.99 -6.79 6.10
N ILE A 52 -5.11 -7.78 6.00
CA ILE A 52 -4.26 -7.97 4.82
C ILE A 52 -4.36 -9.42 4.40
N ILE A 53 -4.64 -9.65 3.12
CA ILE A 53 -4.56 -10.97 2.50
C ILE A 53 -3.56 -10.85 1.37
N GLY A 54 -2.47 -11.61 1.43
CA GLY A 54 -1.39 -11.53 0.46
C GLY A 54 -1.03 -12.88 -0.12
N ASP A 55 -0.63 -12.89 -1.39
CA ASP A 55 -0.14 -14.05 -2.10
C ASP A 55 1.25 -13.79 -2.67
N PHE A 56 2.16 -14.73 -2.44
CA PHE A 56 3.54 -14.68 -2.93
C PHE A 56 3.66 -15.64 -4.12
N PHE A 57 3.90 -15.09 -5.31
CA PHE A 57 3.98 -15.90 -6.53
C PHE A 57 5.40 -16.23 -6.92
N ALA A 58 6.32 -15.29 -6.71
CA ALA A 58 7.74 -15.45 -7.00
C ALA A 58 8.55 -14.49 -6.14
N SER A 59 9.86 -14.67 -6.08
CA SER A 59 10.73 -13.90 -5.21
C SER A 59 11.50 -12.83 -5.99
N ALA A 60 11.59 -11.64 -5.41
CA ALA A 60 12.50 -10.61 -5.86
C ALA A 60 13.88 -10.83 -5.22
N LYS A 61 14.92 -10.37 -5.88
CA LYS A 61 16.32 -10.56 -5.48
C LYS A 61 17.03 -9.23 -5.37
N LEU A 62 18.17 -9.25 -4.70
CA LEU A 62 19.04 -8.08 -4.57
C LEU A 62 19.28 -7.42 -5.94
N GLY A 63 19.08 -6.12 -6.00
CA GLY A 63 19.31 -5.32 -7.19
C GLY A 63 18.13 -5.23 -8.15
N ASP A 64 17.10 -6.04 -7.97
CA ASP A 64 15.91 -5.98 -8.82
C ASP A 64 15.20 -4.62 -8.70
N ILE A 65 14.64 -4.18 -9.82
CA ILE A 65 13.77 -3.01 -9.88
C ILE A 65 12.33 -3.52 -9.90
N LEU A 66 11.53 -3.06 -8.94
CA LEU A 66 10.14 -3.49 -8.79
C LEU A 66 9.19 -2.33 -9.06
N SER A 67 8.05 -2.65 -9.66
CA SER A 67 6.95 -1.70 -9.87
C SER A 67 5.79 -2.10 -8.98
N ILE A 68 5.20 -1.13 -8.27
CA ILE A 68 4.04 -1.36 -7.43
C ILE A 68 2.84 -0.64 -8.05
N LYS A 69 1.76 -1.39 -8.25
CA LYS A 69 0.48 -0.86 -8.74
C LYS A 69 -0.54 -0.92 -7.63
N SER A 70 -1.32 0.15 -7.50
CA SER A 70 -2.39 0.23 -6.50
C SER A 70 -3.72 0.47 -7.20
N GLU A 71 -4.76 -0.22 -6.75
CA GLU A 71 -6.08 -0.13 -7.34
C GLU A 71 -7.13 -0.12 -6.24
N LEU A 72 -8.03 0.85 -6.27
CA LEU A 72 -9.14 0.93 -5.32
C LEU A 72 -10.19 -0.10 -5.72
N ILE A 73 -10.43 -1.07 -4.84
CA ILE A 73 -11.39 -2.14 -5.07
C ILE A 73 -12.78 -1.76 -4.57
N LYS A 74 -12.85 -1.18 -3.37
CA LYS A 74 -14.14 -0.86 -2.76
C LYS A 74 -14.00 0.26 -1.75
N MET A 75 -14.93 1.22 -1.80
CA MET A 75 -15.09 2.24 -0.79
C MET A 75 -16.23 1.84 0.13
N LYS A 76 -15.98 1.79 1.45
CA LYS A 76 -16.98 1.52 2.47
C LYS A 76 -17.21 2.76 3.31
N ALA A 77 -18.17 2.69 4.26
CA ALA A 77 -18.52 3.84 5.08
C ALA A 77 -17.38 4.35 5.95
N ALA A 78 -16.57 3.45 6.51
CA ALA A 78 -15.49 3.80 7.45
C ALA A 78 -14.15 3.18 7.07
N SER A 79 -14.03 2.67 5.84
CA SER A 79 -12.80 2.02 5.36
C SER A 79 -12.79 1.96 3.85
N PHE A 80 -11.66 1.57 3.27
CA PHE A 80 -11.57 1.25 1.85
C PHE A 80 -10.62 0.08 1.65
N ILE A 81 -10.78 -0.57 0.51
CA ILE A 81 -10.00 -1.76 0.15
C ILE A 81 -9.18 -1.45 -1.08
N LEU A 82 -7.87 -1.64 -0.97
CA LEU A 82 -6.94 -1.56 -2.10
C LEU A 82 -6.45 -2.95 -2.46
N LYS A 83 -6.24 -3.16 -3.75
CA LYS A 83 -5.42 -4.24 -4.26
C LYS A 83 -4.10 -3.64 -4.71
N GLN A 84 -3.00 -4.20 -4.22
CA GLN A 84 -1.67 -3.75 -4.61
C GLN A 84 -0.86 -4.93 -5.11
N SER A 85 -0.15 -4.72 -6.21
CA SER A 85 0.61 -5.77 -6.87
C SER A 85 2.04 -5.30 -7.10
N VAL A 86 2.99 -6.21 -6.85
CA VAL A 86 4.41 -5.96 -7.03
C VAL A 86 4.89 -6.75 -8.23
N TYR A 87 5.51 -6.06 -9.19
CA TYR A 87 5.99 -6.64 -10.44
C TYR A 87 7.49 -6.45 -10.61
N LYS A 88 8.12 -7.44 -11.23
CA LYS A 88 9.44 -7.30 -11.84
C LYS A 88 9.23 -7.41 -13.35
N GLY A 89 9.33 -6.29 -14.08
CA GLY A 89 8.92 -6.25 -15.47
C GLY A 89 7.44 -6.62 -15.58
N ASP A 90 7.14 -7.65 -16.35
CA ASP A 90 5.77 -8.14 -16.54
C ASP A 90 5.41 -9.27 -15.57
N GLU A 91 6.35 -9.73 -14.76
CA GLU A 91 6.12 -10.83 -13.82
C GLU A 91 5.54 -10.30 -12.51
N LYS A 92 4.35 -10.78 -12.15
CA LYS A 92 3.75 -10.48 -10.84
C LYS A 92 4.42 -11.36 -9.79
N LEU A 93 5.02 -10.72 -8.79
CA LEU A 93 5.72 -11.42 -7.70
C LEU A 93 4.85 -11.56 -6.46
N PHE A 94 4.02 -10.57 -6.19
CA PHE A 94 3.23 -10.48 -4.97
C PHE A 94 1.97 -9.67 -5.22
N GLU A 95 0.91 -10.03 -4.53
CA GLU A 95 -0.34 -9.27 -4.56
C GLU A 95 -0.98 -9.31 -3.19
N LEU A 96 -1.51 -8.16 -2.76
CA LEU A 96 -2.30 -8.11 -1.52
C LEU A 96 -3.62 -7.39 -1.76
N GLU A 97 -4.59 -7.73 -0.91
CA GLU A 97 -5.73 -6.88 -0.64
C GLU A 97 -5.59 -6.39 0.79
N ILE A 98 -5.77 -5.10 0.98
CA ILE A 98 -5.65 -4.47 2.28
C ILE A 98 -6.90 -3.66 2.58
N VAL A 99 -7.45 -3.86 3.78
CA VAL A 99 -8.54 -3.04 4.30
C VAL A 99 -7.93 -1.97 5.19
N LEU A 100 -8.13 -0.71 4.81
CA LEU A 100 -7.62 0.45 5.52
C LEU A 100 -8.79 1.15 6.21
N ALA A 101 -8.78 1.14 7.53
CA ALA A 101 -9.83 1.75 8.33
C ALA A 101 -9.49 3.20 8.64
N TYR A 102 -10.49 4.09 8.51
CA TYR A 102 -10.32 5.50 8.86
C TYR A 102 -10.57 5.68 10.35
N ILE A 103 -9.57 6.25 11.05
CA ILE A 103 -9.65 6.44 12.50
C ILE A 103 -9.30 7.87 12.87
N THR A 104 -9.85 8.31 14.01
CA THR A 104 -9.47 9.58 14.62
C THR A 104 -8.08 9.49 15.21
N PHE A 105 -7.49 10.63 15.58
CA PHE A 105 -6.18 10.64 16.24
C PHE A 105 -6.22 10.02 17.64
N GLU A 106 -7.40 9.85 18.21
CA GLU A 106 -7.59 9.13 19.47
C GLU A 106 -7.78 7.63 19.26
N GLY A 107 -7.72 7.16 18.01
CA GLY A 107 -7.81 5.74 17.68
C GLY A 107 -9.22 5.20 17.53
N LYS A 108 -10.22 6.05 17.34
CA LYS A 108 -11.61 5.61 17.19
C LYS A 108 -12.01 5.52 15.71
N PRO A 109 -12.76 4.48 15.33
CA PRO A 109 -13.31 4.41 13.97
C PRO A 109 -14.17 5.63 13.66
N GLN A 110 -14.09 6.09 12.41
CA GLN A 110 -14.95 7.19 11.94
C GLN A 110 -15.34 6.98 10.49
N LYS A 111 -16.42 7.61 10.10
CA LYS A 111 -16.88 7.57 8.72
C LYS A 111 -15.96 8.37 7.83
N VAL A 112 -15.73 7.87 6.62
CA VAL A 112 -15.02 8.59 5.57
C VAL A 112 -15.97 9.68 5.06
N ASP A 113 -15.61 10.95 5.29
CA ASP A 113 -16.39 12.09 4.84
C ASP A 113 -16.30 12.22 3.31
N PRO A 114 -17.26 12.96 2.67
CA PRO A 114 -17.30 13.07 1.22
C PRO A 114 -16.01 13.63 0.61
N GLU A 115 -15.36 14.60 1.24
CA GLU A 115 -14.11 15.20 0.76
C GLU A 115 -12.98 14.18 0.78
N THR A 116 -12.83 13.44 1.88
CA THR A 116 -11.82 12.38 2.01
C THR A 116 -12.09 11.27 1.00
N LYS A 117 -13.35 10.89 0.80
CA LYS A 117 -13.73 9.89 -0.20
C LYS A 117 -13.28 10.32 -1.60
N GLN A 118 -13.54 11.56 -1.99
CA GLN A 118 -13.13 12.08 -3.30
C GLN A 118 -11.60 12.07 -3.45
N LEU A 119 -10.89 12.42 -2.38
CA LEU A 119 -9.43 12.35 -2.37
C LEU A 119 -8.96 10.93 -2.65
N LEU A 120 -9.47 9.94 -1.92
CA LEU A 120 -9.07 8.54 -2.08
C LEU A 120 -9.37 8.02 -3.49
N LEU A 121 -10.52 8.38 -4.04
CA LEU A 121 -10.86 8.04 -5.43
C LEU A 121 -9.84 8.63 -6.40
N SER A 122 -9.42 9.86 -6.19
CA SER A 122 -8.44 10.52 -7.05
C SER A 122 -7.04 9.94 -6.95
N LEU A 123 -6.70 9.34 -5.78
CA LEU A 123 -5.37 8.77 -5.56
C LEU A 123 -5.23 7.35 -6.13
N PHE A 124 -6.29 6.55 -6.04
CA PHE A 124 -6.18 5.09 -6.26
C PHE A 124 -7.13 4.54 -7.32
N GLU A 125 -7.93 5.37 -7.92
CA GLU A 125 -8.84 4.94 -8.97
C GLU A 125 -8.18 4.84 -10.35
#